data_f0706034b48a04b5dcb0653be72571a6
#
_entry.id   f0706034b48a04b5dcb0653be72571a6
#
_cell.length_a   1.000
_cell.length_b   1.000
_cell.length_c   1.000
_cell.angle_alpha   90.00
_cell.angle_beta   90.00
_cell.angle_gamma   90.00
#
_symmetry.space_group_name_H-M   'P 1'
#
loop_
_entity.id
_entity.type
_entity.pdbx_description
1 polymer ?
#
loop_
_entity_poly.entity_id
_entity_poly.type
_entity_poly.pdbx_seq_one_letter_code
_entity_poly.pdbx_strand_id
1 'polypeptide(L)' 'GWPLGMPLVEHLGGEIWEVRTKLGNRIVRVLFATEGQTMVLLHGFIKKQQKTPGPDLDLAKDRLKQLKRR' A
#
# COMPACT_ATOMS: atom_id res chain seq x y z
N GLY A 1 14.17 13.84 -5.38
CA GLY A 1 14.24 12.43 -5.66
C GLY A 1 13.98 11.56 -4.47
N TRP A 2 13.80 10.31 -4.71
CA TRP A 2 13.55 9.32 -3.66
C TRP A 2 14.87 9.00 -2.95
N PRO A 3 14.95 9.15 -1.62
CA PRO A 3 16.17 8.80 -0.90
C PRO A 3 16.50 7.32 -1.06
N LEU A 4 17.78 7.02 -1.26
CA LEU A 4 18.25 5.65 -1.43
C LEU A 4 17.98 4.82 -0.17
N GLY A 5 17.38 3.66 -0.34
CA GLY A 5 17.15 2.72 0.73
C GLY A 5 16.03 3.08 1.69
N MET A 6 15.40 4.24 1.51
CA MET A 6 14.30 4.66 2.38
C MET A 6 12.96 4.35 1.74
N PRO A 7 12.01 3.77 2.48
CA PRO A 7 10.66 3.61 1.96
C PRO A 7 9.96 4.96 1.90
N LEU A 8 9.07 5.11 0.93
CA LEU A 8 8.21 6.28 0.82
C LEU A 8 6.81 5.87 1.24
N VAL A 9 6.24 6.58 2.20
CA VAL A 9 4.90 6.29 2.71
C VAL A 9 3.96 7.40 2.31
N GLU A 10 2.78 7.04 1.79
CA GLU A 10 1.80 8.00 1.31
C GLU A 10 0.40 7.58 1.74
N HIS A 11 -0.40 8.54 2.16
CA HIS A 11 -1.80 8.31 2.50
C HIS A 11 -2.64 8.37 1.23
N LEU A 12 -3.34 7.28 0.92
CA LEU A 12 -4.15 7.20 -0.30
C LEU A 12 -5.59 7.67 -0.12
N GLY A 13 -6.05 7.76 1.11
CA GLY A 13 -7.41 8.17 1.42
C GLY A 13 -8.06 7.19 2.38
N GLY A 14 -9.05 7.66 3.15
CA GLY A 14 -9.68 6.84 4.16
C GLY A 14 -8.67 6.28 5.13
N GLU A 15 -8.66 4.98 5.30
CA GLU A 15 -7.75 4.31 6.22
C GLU A 15 -6.60 3.58 5.50
N ILE A 16 -6.44 3.82 4.20
CA ILE A 16 -5.47 3.09 3.39
C ILE A 16 -4.22 3.92 3.16
N TRP A 17 -3.08 3.32 3.44
CA TRP A 17 -1.76 3.87 3.23
C TRP A 17 -0.99 3.02 2.25
N GLU A 18 0.01 3.61 1.63
CA GLU A 18 0.87 2.92 0.69
C GLU A 18 2.32 3.11 1.11
N VAL A 19 3.08 2.03 1.15
CA VAL A 19 4.53 2.12 1.28
C VAL A 19 5.14 1.66 -0.03
N ARG A 20 6.10 2.46 -0.53
CA ARG A 20 6.84 2.17 -1.76
C ARG A 20 8.27 1.89 -1.39
N THR A 21 8.82 0.83 -1.95
CA THR A 21 10.21 0.49 -1.74
C THR A 21 10.83 0.00 -3.04
N LYS A 22 12.12 0.24 -3.21
CA LYS A 22 12.83 -0.25 -4.38
C LYS A 22 13.33 -1.66 -4.13
N LEU A 23 13.19 -2.50 -5.16
CA LEU A 23 13.73 -3.84 -5.17
C LEU A 23 14.41 -4.02 -6.53
N GLY A 24 15.72 -3.79 -6.57
CA GLY A 24 16.44 -3.76 -7.83
C GLY A 24 15.97 -2.61 -8.70
N ASN A 25 15.53 -2.91 -9.92
CA ASN A 25 15.00 -1.94 -10.86
C ASN A 25 13.50 -1.73 -10.73
N ARG A 26 12.88 -2.38 -9.74
CA ARG A 26 11.44 -2.39 -9.61
C ARG A 26 11.01 -1.61 -8.38
N ILE A 27 9.78 -1.10 -8.43
CA ILE A 27 9.16 -0.45 -7.29
C ILE A 27 8.04 -1.36 -6.81
N VAL A 28 8.16 -1.81 -5.56
CA VAL A 28 7.14 -2.61 -4.92
C VAL A 28 6.27 -1.68 -4.09
N ARG A 29 4.97 -1.82 -4.21
CA ARG A 29 4.01 -1.06 -3.42
C ARG A 29 3.22 -2.01 -2.55
N VAL A 30 3.05 -1.63 -1.29
CA VAL A 30 2.26 -2.39 -0.34
C VAL A 30 1.21 -1.46 0.25
N LEU A 31 -0.04 -1.83 0.10
CA LEU A 31 -1.16 -1.10 0.67
C LEU A 31 -1.48 -1.67 2.04
N PHE A 32 -1.64 -0.81 3.02
CA PHE A 32 -1.84 -1.24 4.40
C PHE A 32 -2.79 -0.31 5.14
N ALA A 33 -3.33 -0.81 6.24
CA ALA A 33 -4.08 -0.01 7.20
C ALA A 33 -3.48 -0.23 8.58
N THR A 34 -3.78 0.66 9.50
CA THR A 34 -3.35 0.49 10.87
C THR A 34 -4.53 0.12 11.76
N GLU A 35 -4.29 -0.75 12.72
CA GLU A 35 -5.28 -1.15 13.71
C GLU A 35 -4.59 -1.08 15.06
N GLY A 36 -4.82 0.01 15.79
CA GLY A 36 -4.04 0.30 16.98
C GLY A 36 -2.59 0.53 16.60
N GLN A 37 -1.68 -0.28 17.15
CA GLN A 37 -0.25 -0.22 16.83
C GLN A 37 0.16 -1.25 15.78
N THR A 38 -0.81 -1.95 15.21
CA THR A 38 -0.54 -3.01 14.24
C THR A 38 -0.73 -2.51 12.82
N MET A 39 0.26 -2.78 11.97
CA MET A 39 0.15 -2.54 10.53
C MET A 39 -0.45 -3.79 9.89
N VAL A 40 -1.57 -3.64 9.21
CA VAL A 40 -2.24 -4.74 8.54
C VAL A 40 -2.02 -4.60 7.04
N LEU A 41 -1.30 -5.55 6.46
CA LEU A 41 -1.02 -5.52 5.03
C LEU A 41 -2.27 -5.99 4.27
N LEU A 42 -2.69 -5.19 3.29
CA LEU A 42 -3.90 -5.46 2.52
C LEU A 42 -3.58 -6.03 1.15
N HIS A 43 -2.56 -5.51 0.48
CA HIS A 43 -2.24 -5.94 -0.88
C HIS A 43 -0.87 -5.42 -1.27
N GLY A 44 -0.06 -6.27 -1.90
CA GLY A 44 1.25 -5.88 -2.42
C GLY A 44 1.33 -6.16 -3.90
N PHE A 45 2.01 -5.28 -4.64
CA PHE A 45 2.15 -5.44 -6.08
C PHE A 45 3.35 -4.69 -6.61
N ILE A 46 3.82 -5.09 -7.78
CA ILE A 46 4.90 -4.40 -8.49
C ILE A 46 4.24 -3.40 -9.43
N LYS A 47 4.60 -2.14 -9.28
CA LYS A 47 3.94 -1.09 -10.02
C LYS A 47 4.75 -0.60 -11.19
N LYS A 48 4.07 -0.40 -12.32
CA LYS A 48 4.67 0.16 -13.53
C LYS A 48 4.14 1.56 -13.85
N GLN A 49 3.16 2.05 -13.08
CA GLN A 49 2.51 3.34 -13.26
C GLN A 49 2.71 4.20 -12.04
N GLN A 50 2.60 5.52 -12.19
CA GLN A 50 2.74 6.42 -11.06
C GLN A 50 1.55 6.37 -10.10
N LYS A 51 0.35 6.20 -10.64
CA LYS A 51 -0.85 6.10 -9.82
C LYS A 51 -1.09 4.66 -9.40
N THR A 52 -1.67 4.48 -8.23
CA THR A 52 -2.14 3.17 -7.80
C THR A 52 -3.26 2.73 -8.72
N PRO A 53 -3.13 1.58 -9.40
CA PRO A 53 -4.20 1.12 -10.28
C PRO A 53 -5.50 0.90 -9.53
N GLY A 54 -6.63 1.22 -10.18
CA GLY A 54 -7.95 1.08 -9.59
C GLY A 54 -8.23 -0.32 -9.05
N PRO A 55 -7.97 -1.40 -9.83
CA PRO A 55 -8.22 -2.76 -9.33
C PRO A 55 -7.44 -3.09 -8.07
N ASP A 56 -6.19 -2.64 -7.96
CA ASP A 56 -5.38 -2.90 -6.76
C ASP A 56 -5.93 -2.14 -5.56
N LEU A 57 -6.35 -0.90 -5.75
CA LEU A 57 -6.93 -0.11 -4.68
C LEU A 57 -8.28 -0.70 -4.25
N ASP A 58 -9.10 -1.14 -5.20
CA ASP A 58 -10.40 -1.75 -4.90
C ASP A 58 -10.23 -3.03 -4.10
N LEU A 59 -9.23 -3.85 -4.43
CA LEU A 59 -8.95 -5.06 -3.69
C LEU A 59 -8.54 -4.74 -2.25
N ALA A 60 -7.72 -3.72 -2.06
CA ALA A 60 -7.32 -3.29 -0.72
C ALA A 60 -8.51 -2.80 0.09
N LYS A 61 -9.40 -2.03 -0.54
CA LYS A 61 -10.63 -1.55 0.12
C LYS A 61 -11.52 -2.71 0.54
N ASP A 62 -11.64 -3.71 -0.31
CA ASP A 62 -12.46 -4.88 0.00
C ASP A 62 -11.90 -5.66 1.17
N ARG A 63 -10.59 -5.86 1.19
CA ARG A 63 -9.92 -6.56 2.28
C ARG A 63 -10.03 -5.78 3.60
N LEU A 64 -9.98 -4.46 3.54
CA LEU A 64 -10.19 -3.62 4.72
C LEU A 64 -11.59 -3.81 5.28
N LYS A 65 -12.61 -3.87 4.41
CA LYS A 65 -13.98 -4.15 4.83
C LYS A 65 -14.08 -5.48 5.55
N GLN A 66 -13.44 -6.52 5.01
CA GLN A 66 -13.46 -7.84 5.61
C GLN A 66 -12.78 -7.84 6.98
N LEU A 67 -11.69 -7.10 7.11
CA LEU A 67 -10.99 -6.95 8.38
C LEU A 67 -11.92 -6.34 9.44
N LYS A 68 -12.68 -5.32 9.07
CA LYS A 68 -13.56 -4.62 10.01
C LYS A 68 -14.79 -5.42 10.41
N ARG A 69 -15.10 -6.47 9.67
CA ARG A 69 -16.25 -7.33 9.98
C ARG A 69 -15.93 -8.45 10.97
N ARG A 70 -14.67 -8.59 11.34
CA ARG A 70 -14.29 -9.62 12.32
C ARG A 70 -14.78 -9.29 13.72
#